data_9f141069342e5fc2c558160c777ff157
#
_entry.id   9f141069342e5fc2c558160c777ff157
#
_cell.length_a   1.000
_cell.length_b   1.000
_cell.length_c   1.000
_cell.angle_alpha   90.00
_cell.angle_beta   90.00
_cell.angle_gamma   90.00
#
_symmetry.space_group_name_H-M   'P 1'
#
loop_
_entity.id
_entity.type
_entity.pdbx_description
1 polymer ?
#
loop_
_entity_poly.entity_id
_entity_poly.type
_entity_poly.pdbx_seq_one_letter_code
_entity_poly.pdbx_strand_id
1 'polypeptide(L)'
;MSLAGTSGSADFYKNVFGWNIRQRGDGATSFDDGVGEVSGTWTLGRPPSTQPGLLIYIMVDSVAATIDRIVANGCQIVQPIGADAPEITARFRDPAGNVLGIYQNPPQEI
;
A
#
# COMPACT_ATOMS: atom_id res chain seq x y z
N MET A 1 7.83 16.21 10.41
CA MET A 1 6.46 15.66 10.53
C MET A 1 6.53 14.17 10.82
N SER A 2 5.78 13.73 11.78
CA SER A 2 5.74 12.31 12.12
C SER A 2 4.79 11.56 11.18
N LEU A 3 5.27 10.45 10.62
CA LEU A 3 4.43 9.53 9.86
C LEU A 3 3.96 8.36 10.73
N ALA A 4 4.26 8.41 12.01
CA ALA A 4 3.81 7.40 12.95
C ALA A 4 2.30 7.57 13.23
N GLY A 5 1.65 6.46 13.54
CA GLY A 5 0.23 6.45 13.83
C GLY A 5 -0.63 6.22 12.58
N THR A 6 -1.94 6.20 12.79
CA THR A 6 -2.87 5.76 11.76
C THR A 6 -3.18 6.83 10.73
N SER A 7 -3.12 8.13 11.10
CA SER A 7 -3.49 9.19 10.16
C SER A 7 -2.51 9.32 8.99
N GLY A 8 -1.21 9.14 9.24
CA GLY A 8 -0.21 9.19 8.17
C GLY A 8 -0.39 8.04 7.18
N SER A 9 -0.66 6.83 7.68
CA SER A 9 -0.91 5.67 6.85
C SER A 9 -2.22 5.82 6.08
N ALA A 10 -3.29 6.26 6.73
CA ALA A 10 -4.58 6.45 6.07
C ALA A 10 -4.47 7.44 4.91
N ASP A 11 -3.80 8.58 5.13
CA ASP A 11 -3.62 9.57 4.08
C ASP A 11 -2.79 9.02 2.91
N PHE A 12 -1.77 8.25 3.21
CA PHE A 12 -0.94 7.61 2.18
C PHE A 12 -1.79 6.70 1.28
N TYR A 13 -2.53 5.77 1.87
CA TYR A 13 -3.32 4.82 1.08
C TYR A 13 -4.47 5.49 0.33
N LYS A 14 -5.05 6.54 0.89
CA LYS A 14 -6.05 7.34 0.21
C LYS A 14 -5.43 8.04 -1.02
N ASN A 15 -4.29 8.69 -0.83
CA ASN A 15 -3.66 9.50 -1.87
C ASN A 15 -3.06 8.65 -3.00
N VAL A 16 -2.47 7.51 -2.66
CA VAL A 16 -1.78 6.66 -3.63
C VAL A 16 -2.75 5.68 -4.30
N PHE A 17 -3.62 5.05 -3.52
CA PHE A 17 -4.45 3.95 -4.01
C PHE A 17 -5.93 4.29 -4.13
N GLY A 18 -6.35 5.47 -3.66
CA GLY A 18 -7.75 5.85 -3.74
C GLY A 18 -8.66 5.10 -2.78
N TRP A 19 -8.11 4.57 -1.69
CA TRP A 19 -8.91 3.83 -0.73
C TRP A 19 -9.86 4.75 0.04
N ASN A 20 -11.01 4.21 0.40
CA ASN A 20 -11.99 4.91 1.23
C ASN A 20 -11.61 4.74 2.68
N ILE A 21 -11.42 5.85 3.37
CA ILE A 21 -11.04 5.87 4.78
C ILE A 21 -12.28 6.22 5.60
N ARG A 22 -12.51 5.48 6.66
CA ARG A 22 -13.66 5.73 7.55
C ARG A 22 -13.27 5.60 9.01
N GLN A 23 -13.95 6.37 9.84
CA GLN A 23 -13.80 6.29 11.29
C GLN A 23 -14.89 5.35 11.83
N ARG A 24 -14.46 4.38 12.62
CA ARG A 24 -15.42 3.49 13.29
C ARG A 24 -15.96 4.15 14.54
N GLY A 25 -17.08 3.63 15.02
CA GLY A 25 -17.71 4.15 16.24
C GLY A 25 -16.85 4.01 17.49
N ASP A 26 -15.87 3.10 17.49
CA ASP A 26 -14.92 2.90 18.57
C ASP A 26 -13.67 3.77 18.44
N GLY A 27 -13.63 4.68 17.47
CA GLY A 27 -12.49 5.56 17.23
C GLY A 27 -11.40 4.98 16.33
N ALA A 28 -11.52 3.72 15.93
CA ALA A 28 -10.54 3.10 15.04
C ALA A 28 -10.67 3.66 13.62
N THR A 29 -9.54 3.77 12.93
CA THR A 29 -9.51 4.17 11.52
C THR A 29 -9.46 2.92 10.65
N SER A 30 -10.40 2.81 9.73
CA SER A 30 -10.54 1.67 8.84
C SER A 30 -10.52 2.10 7.39
N PHE A 31 -10.32 1.14 6.50
CA PHE A 31 -10.34 1.40 5.07
C PHE A 31 -11.16 0.35 4.33
N ASP A 32 -11.67 0.76 3.19
CA ASP A 32 -12.17 -0.14 2.14
C ASP A 32 -11.36 0.17 0.89
N ASP A 33 -10.99 -0.87 0.14
CA ASP A 33 -10.26 -0.66 -1.10
C ASP A 33 -11.16 0.04 -2.15
N GLY A 34 -10.58 0.40 -3.30
CA GLY A 34 -11.31 1.18 -4.30
C GLY A 34 -12.57 0.51 -4.84
N VAL A 35 -12.66 -0.82 -4.78
CA VAL A 35 -13.82 -1.58 -5.27
C VAL A 35 -14.67 -2.14 -4.14
N GLY A 36 -14.26 -1.94 -2.89
CA GLY A 36 -15.04 -2.37 -1.74
C GLY A 36 -15.02 -3.87 -1.45
N GLU A 37 -14.06 -4.59 -2.01
CA GLU A 37 -13.95 -6.04 -1.80
C GLU A 37 -13.09 -6.40 -0.62
N VAL A 38 -12.15 -5.54 -0.25
CA VAL A 38 -11.24 -5.75 0.87
C VAL A 38 -11.34 -4.58 1.81
N SER A 39 -11.42 -4.86 3.09
CA SER A 39 -11.40 -3.83 4.14
C SER A 39 -10.41 -4.22 5.21
N GLY A 40 -10.01 -3.24 6.01
CA GLY A 40 -9.09 -3.48 7.11
C GLY A 40 -9.08 -2.31 8.06
N THR A 41 -8.23 -2.40 9.07
CA THR A 41 -8.10 -1.36 10.06
C THR A 41 -6.63 -1.20 10.45
N TRP A 42 -6.25 0.02 10.77
CA TRP A 42 -4.93 0.28 11.34
C TRP A 42 -5.00 0.06 12.83
N THR A 43 -4.11 -0.79 13.33
CA THR A 43 -4.08 -1.17 14.73
C THR A 43 -2.92 -0.50 15.44
N LEU A 44 -3.24 0.25 16.49
CA LEU A 44 -2.21 0.87 17.33
C LEU A 44 -1.58 -0.18 18.24
N GLY A 45 -0.31 0.03 18.57
CA GLY A 45 0.40 -0.82 19.52
C GLY A 45 0.95 -2.12 18.95
N ARG A 46 0.73 -2.40 17.67
CA ARG A 46 1.33 -3.54 17.00
C ARG A 46 2.55 -3.09 16.22
N PRO A 47 3.62 -3.90 16.21
CA PRO A 47 4.79 -3.54 15.41
C PRO A 47 4.47 -3.60 13.92
N PRO A 48 5.12 -2.76 13.10
CA PRO A 48 4.94 -2.82 11.65
C PRO A 48 5.48 -4.14 11.08
N SER A 49 4.87 -4.57 9.97
CA SER A 49 5.28 -5.78 9.27
C SER A 49 6.40 -5.42 8.28
N THR A 50 7.64 -5.52 8.74
CA THR A 50 8.81 -5.17 7.92
C THR A 50 9.35 -6.36 7.13
N GLN A 51 9.14 -7.58 7.65
CA GLN A 51 9.51 -8.83 6.98
C GLN A 51 8.33 -9.78 7.08
N PRO A 52 7.25 -9.50 6.34
CA PRO A 52 6.02 -10.24 6.50
C PRO A 52 6.14 -11.69 6.03
N GLY A 53 5.59 -12.61 6.81
CA GLY A 53 5.40 -13.98 6.37
C GLY A 53 4.31 -14.10 5.31
N LEU A 54 3.30 -13.23 5.40
CA LEU A 54 2.27 -13.06 4.38
C LEU A 54 2.50 -11.72 3.71
N LEU A 55 2.89 -11.74 2.44
CA LEU A 55 3.11 -10.52 1.68
C LEU A 55 1.87 -10.21 0.85
N ILE A 56 1.28 -9.05 1.11
CA ILE A 56 0.06 -8.61 0.43
C ILE A 56 0.46 -7.78 -0.78
N TYR A 57 -0.09 -8.13 -1.94
CA TYR A 57 0.08 -7.35 -3.18
C TYR A 57 -1.19 -6.61 -3.51
N ILE A 58 -1.04 -5.35 -3.85
CA ILE A 58 -2.14 -4.49 -4.31
C ILE A 58 -2.07 -4.45 -5.83
N MET A 59 -3.16 -4.82 -6.51
CA MET A 59 -3.20 -4.74 -7.97
C MET A 59 -3.39 -3.30 -8.41
N VAL A 60 -2.57 -2.86 -9.35
CA VAL A 60 -2.62 -1.50 -9.90
C VAL A 60 -2.58 -1.56 -11.42
N ASP A 61 -3.01 -0.48 -12.08
CA ASP A 61 -2.98 -0.41 -13.54
C ASP A 61 -1.57 -0.26 -14.07
N SER A 62 -0.71 0.46 -13.35
CA SER A 62 0.68 0.68 -13.73
C SER A 62 1.55 0.72 -12.48
N VAL A 63 2.44 -0.25 -12.36
CA VAL A 63 3.39 -0.29 -11.25
C VAL A 63 4.34 0.92 -11.33
N ALA A 64 4.82 1.27 -12.52
CA ALA A 64 5.71 2.40 -12.69
C ALA A 64 5.07 3.72 -12.23
N ALA A 65 3.83 3.98 -12.64
CA ALA A 65 3.12 5.18 -12.22
C ALA A 65 2.84 5.18 -10.72
N THR A 66 2.53 4.02 -10.15
CA THR A 66 2.29 3.89 -8.71
C THR A 66 3.56 4.15 -7.91
N ILE A 67 4.71 3.66 -8.38
CA ILE A 67 5.99 3.96 -7.74
C ILE A 67 6.21 5.48 -7.64
N ASP A 68 5.93 6.21 -8.71
CA ASP A 68 6.08 7.67 -8.70
C ASP A 68 5.20 8.32 -7.62
N ARG A 69 3.96 7.83 -7.47
CA ARG A 69 3.06 8.34 -6.42
C ARG A 69 3.52 7.97 -5.03
N ILE A 70 4.04 6.77 -4.84
CA ILE A 70 4.58 6.32 -3.55
C ILE A 70 5.73 7.22 -3.12
N VAL A 71 6.67 7.46 -4.02
CA VAL A 71 7.83 8.32 -3.75
C VAL A 71 7.38 9.77 -3.52
N ALA A 72 6.44 10.26 -4.32
CA ALA A 72 5.91 11.62 -4.17
C ALA A 72 5.20 11.83 -2.82
N ASN A 73 4.69 10.76 -2.23
CA ASN A 73 4.04 10.78 -0.91
C ASN A 73 5.00 10.42 0.23
N GLY A 74 6.30 10.46 -0.03
CA GLY A 74 7.33 10.35 1.00
C GLY A 74 7.72 8.95 1.42
N CYS A 75 7.32 7.94 0.68
CA CYS A 75 7.61 6.55 1.02
C CYS A 75 8.69 5.95 0.14
N GLN A 76 9.24 4.83 0.59
CA GLN A 76 10.43 4.22 0.01
C GLN A 76 10.05 2.96 -0.76
N ILE A 77 10.67 2.78 -1.92
CA ILE A 77 10.60 1.53 -2.67
C ILE A 77 11.71 0.62 -2.15
N VAL A 78 11.33 -0.57 -1.68
CA VAL A 78 12.30 -1.53 -1.12
C VAL A 78 12.68 -2.63 -2.11
N GLN A 79 11.86 -2.85 -3.14
CA GLN A 79 12.20 -3.75 -4.23
C GLN A 79 11.68 -3.14 -5.54
N PRO A 80 12.58 -2.80 -6.48
CA PRO A 80 12.17 -2.15 -7.74
C PRO A 80 11.57 -3.14 -8.73
N ILE A 81 11.00 -2.59 -9.81
CA ILE A 81 10.53 -3.39 -10.94
C ILE A 81 11.70 -4.19 -11.52
N GLY A 82 11.40 -5.41 -11.92
CA GLY A 82 12.35 -6.29 -12.59
C GLY A 82 12.82 -7.45 -11.75
N ALA A 83 12.68 -7.39 -10.44
CA ALA A 83 13.12 -8.45 -9.55
C ALA A 83 12.35 -9.76 -9.77
N ASP A 84 11.07 -9.65 -10.13
CA ASP A 84 10.20 -10.80 -10.35
C ASP A 84 9.87 -11.03 -11.83
N ALA A 85 10.68 -10.50 -12.74
CA ALA A 85 10.40 -10.64 -14.17
C ALA A 85 10.14 -12.11 -14.54
N PRO A 86 9.17 -12.38 -15.44
CA PRO A 86 8.41 -11.44 -16.27
C PRO A 86 7.27 -10.73 -15.54
N GLU A 87 6.97 -11.07 -14.29
CA GLU A 87 5.94 -10.40 -13.51
C GLU A 87 6.35 -8.97 -13.23
N ILE A 88 5.41 -8.04 -13.33
CA ILE A 88 5.65 -6.62 -13.07
C ILE A 88 5.19 -6.32 -11.66
N THR A 89 6.15 -6.28 -10.74
CA THR A 89 5.90 -6.08 -9.31
C THR A 89 6.91 -5.09 -8.73
N ALA A 90 6.56 -4.55 -7.57
CA ALA A 90 7.50 -3.80 -6.74
C ALA A 90 7.05 -3.94 -5.29
N ARG A 91 7.92 -3.60 -4.36
CA ARG A 91 7.59 -3.58 -2.93
C ARG A 91 7.95 -2.21 -2.37
N PHE A 92 7.14 -1.76 -1.43
CA PHE A 92 7.34 -0.46 -0.81
C PHE A 92 7.15 -0.58 0.70
N ARG A 93 7.66 0.43 1.40
CA ARG A 93 7.45 0.57 2.84
C ARG A 93 6.46 1.70 3.05
N ASP A 94 5.36 1.42 3.76
CA ASP A 94 4.36 2.43 4.02
C ASP A 94 4.79 3.37 5.14
N PRO A 95 4.01 4.44 5.45
CA PRO A 95 4.43 5.42 6.47
C PRO A 95 4.65 4.83 7.87
N ALA A 96 3.97 3.73 8.20
CA ALA A 96 4.13 3.07 9.50
C ALA A 96 5.28 2.06 9.50
N GLY A 97 5.88 1.77 8.34
CA GLY A 97 6.98 0.81 8.22
C GLY A 97 6.55 -0.56 7.71
N ASN A 98 5.28 -0.77 7.36
CA ASN A 98 4.84 -2.05 6.80
C ASN A 98 5.32 -2.20 5.36
N VAL A 99 5.74 -3.41 5.00
CA VAL A 99 6.14 -3.73 3.63
C VAL A 99 5.00 -4.44 2.91
N LEU A 100 4.60 -3.87 1.79
CA LEU A 100 3.59 -4.44 0.90
C LEU A 100 4.12 -4.46 -0.52
N GLY A 101 3.48 -5.24 -1.38
CA GLY A 101 3.79 -5.28 -2.80
C GLY A 101 2.73 -4.61 -3.63
N ILE A 102 3.10 -4.25 -4.85
CA ILE A 102 2.18 -3.85 -5.89
C ILE A 102 2.47 -4.67 -7.13
N TYR A 103 1.44 -4.93 -7.94
CA TYR A 103 1.63 -5.62 -9.18
C TYR A 103 0.61 -5.18 -10.22
N GLN A 104 0.93 -5.40 -11.48
CA GLN A 104 0.00 -5.16 -12.58
C GLN A 104 -0.08 -6.41 -13.44
N ASN A 105 -1.24 -6.60 -14.06
CA ASN A 105 -1.37 -7.66 -15.05
C ASN A 105 -0.45 -7.35 -16.23
N PRO A 106 0.23 -8.36 -16.80
CA PRO A 106 1.00 -8.13 -18.01
C PRO A 106 0.08 -7.69 -19.14
N PRO A 107 0.59 -6.91 -20.11
CA PRO A 107 -0.22 -6.54 -21.27
C PRO A 107 -0.78 -7.79 -21.92
N GLN A 108 -2.09 -7.77 -22.21
CA GLN A 108 -2.70 -8.88 -22.91
C GLN A 108 -2.37 -8.78 -24.38
N GLU A 109 -1.85 -9.88 -24.91
CA GLU A 109 -1.66 -9.98 -26.35
C GLU A 109 -3.01 -10.26 -27.00
N ILE A 110 -3.29 -9.51 -28.05
CA ILE A 110 -4.51 -9.68 -28.82
C ILE A 110 -4.24 -10.61 -29.98
#